data_cf917dde4f29f3d3b3662d1192ca4750
#
_entry.id   cf917dde4f29f3d3b3662d1192ca4750
#
_cell.length_a   1.000
_cell.length_b   1.000
_cell.length_c   1.000
_cell.angle_alpha   90.00
_cell.angle_beta   90.00
_cell.angle_gamma   90.00
#
_symmetry.space_group_name_H-M   'P 1'
#
loop_
_entity.id
_entity.type
_entity.pdbx_description
1 polymer ?
#
loop_
_entity_poly.entity_id
_entity_poly.type
_entity_poly.pdbx_seq_one_letter_code
_entity_poly.pdbx_strand_id
1 'polypeptide(L)'
;MLTMFVYGTLKRGERNHERFCTGALRVEEGAVRGEVYDLPLFDYPELIVPEESVRAFGTDDYAGDAELQDRLACERSLPVEGPLVFGEIFYFDDPGFRLPAIDRLEGFDPADASSQYRRVLLRVEAEQGRVLLAWAYAVREPSGTFLPDGTWPS
;
A
#
# COMPACT_ATOMS: atom_id res chain seq x y z
N MET A 1 -13.05 -6.95 6.15
CA MET A 1 -11.77 -6.54 6.78
C MET A 1 -10.94 -5.84 5.72
N LEU A 2 -10.47 -4.66 6.01
CA LEU A 2 -9.56 -3.91 5.15
C LEU A 2 -8.12 -4.24 5.54
N THR A 3 -7.28 -4.59 4.57
CA THR A 3 -5.86 -4.84 4.76
C THR A 3 -5.07 -3.83 3.94
N MET A 4 -4.14 -3.13 4.56
CA MET A 4 -3.32 -2.11 3.92
C MET A 4 -1.84 -2.40 4.13
N PHE A 5 -1.07 -2.24 3.05
CA PHE A 5 0.39 -2.27 3.12
C PHE A 5 0.91 -0.84 3.08
N VAL A 6 1.67 -0.46 4.09
CA VAL A 6 2.27 0.88 4.20
C VAL A 6 3.79 0.77 4.27
N TYR A 7 4.49 1.63 3.55
CA TYR A 7 5.94 1.58 3.43
C TYR A 7 6.61 2.92 3.76
N GLY A 8 5.83 3.92 4.14
CA GLY A 8 6.30 5.30 4.35
C GLY A 8 5.77 5.93 5.63
N THR A 9 5.17 7.10 5.49
CA THR A 9 4.79 7.95 6.62
C THR A 9 3.68 7.38 7.51
N LEU A 10 2.98 6.36 7.05
CA LEU A 10 1.93 5.69 7.83
C LEU A 10 2.45 4.57 8.73
N LYS A 11 3.70 4.16 8.57
CA LYS A 11 4.31 3.12 9.41
C LYS A 11 4.38 3.59 10.87
N ARG A 12 4.38 2.62 11.80
CA ARG A 12 4.55 2.93 13.24
C ARG A 12 5.83 3.73 13.45
N GLY A 13 5.74 4.79 14.23
CA GLY A 13 6.86 5.69 14.49
C GLY A 13 7.05 6.79 13.46
N GLU A 14 6.34 6.77 12.35
CA GLU A 14 6.40 7.80 11.32
C GLU A 14 5.30 8.86 11.54
N ARG A 15 5.45 10.02 10.87
CA ARG A 15 4.70 11.24 11.22
C ARG A 15 3.18 11.15 11.06
N ASN A 16 2.69 10.29 10.15
CA ASN A 16 1.25 10.19 9.88
C ASN A 16 0.59 8.98 10.54
N HIS A 17 1.35 8.16 11.25
CA HIS A 17 0.83 6.93 11.82
C HIS A 17 -0.31 7.19 12.82
N GLU A 18 -0.08 8.04 13.82
CA GLU A 18 -1.07 8.26 14.88
C GLU A 18 -2.38 8.80 14.35
N ARG A 19 -2.33 9.72 13.40
CA ARG A 19 -3.52 10.37 12.86
C ARG A 19 -4.36 9.43 12.00
N PHE A 20 -3.73 8.55 11.22
CA PHE A 20 -4.43 7.78 10.18
C PHE A 20 -4.55 6.29 10.48
N CYS A 21 -3.70 5.73 11.32
CA CYS A 21 -3.62 4.29 11.56
C CYS A 21 -3.91 3.86 12.99
N THR A 22 -4.20 4.78 13.89
CA THR A 22 -4.61 4.44 15.26
C THR A 22 -5.90 3.59 15.22
N GLY A 23 -5.94 2.53 16.02
CA GLY A 23 -7.10 1.63 16.05
C GLY A 23 -7.00 0.46 15.11
N ALA A 24 -5.85 0.23 14.48
CA ALA A 24 -5.63 -0.99 13.72
C ALA A 24 -5.82 -2.21 14.62
N LEU A 25 -6.55 -3.22 14.12
CA LEU A 25 -6.82 -4.44 14.87
C LEU A 25 -5.57 -5.29 15.02
N ARG A 26 -4.67 -5.20 14.05
CA ARG A 26 -3.42 -5.94 14.03
C ARG A 26 -2.42 -5.21 13.13
N VAL A 27 -1.14 -5.35 13.45
CA VAL A 27 -0.04 -4.85 12.62
C VAL A 27 1.01 -5.95 12.53
N GLU A 28 1.52 -6.19 11.34
CA GLU A 28 2.65 -7.11 11.14
C GLU A 28 3.57 -6.59 10.04
N GLU A 29 4.78 -7.11 9.99
CA GLU A 29 5.70 -6.75 8.93
C GLU A 29 5.38 -7.50 7.64
N GLY A 30 5.69 -6.86 6.51
CA GLY A 30 5.50 -7.46 5.21
C GLY A 30 6.34 -6.80 4.15
N ALA A 31 6.28 -7.36 2.94
CA ALA A 31 7.01 -6.84 1.80
C ALA A 31 6.23 -7.04 0.51
N VAL A 32 6.41 -6.13 -0.43
CA VAL A 32 5.89 -6.26 -1.79
C VAL A 32 7.05 -6.28 -2.77
N ARG A 33 6.82 -6.87 -3.94
CA ARG A 33 7.80 -6.81 -5.04
C ARG A 33 7.64 -5.49 -5.78
N GLY A 34 8.71 -4.71 -5.82
CA GLY A 34 8.71 -3.39 -6.44
C GLY A 34 9.95 -2.62 -6.07
N GLU A 35 9.89 -1.32 -6.27
CA GLU A 35 11.00 -0.41 -5.97
C GLU A 35 10.45 0.77 -5.18
N VAL A 36 11.25 1.28 -4.23
CA VAL A 36 10.90 2.46 -3.44
C VAL A 36 11.91 3.56 -3.73
N TYR A 37 11.40 4.79 -3.85
CA TYR A 37 12.17 5.99 -4.14
C TYR A 37 11.91 7.03 -3.05
N ASP A 38 12.95 7.76 -2.68
CA ASP A 38 12.85 8.83 -1.70
C ASP A 38 12.65 10.17 -2.38
N LEU A 39 11.69 10.96 -1.88
CA LEU A 39 11.47 12.34 -2.27
C LEU A 39 11.96 13.23 -1.13
N PRO A 40 13.27 13.53 -1.04
CA PRO A 40 13.84 14.17 0.16
C PRO A 40 13.28 15.56 0.44
N LEU A 41 12.89 16.32 -0.61
CA LEU A 41 12.30 17.65 -0.44
C LEU A 41 10.92 17.60 0.20
N PHE A 42 10.21 16.51 0.06
CA PHE A 42 8.84 16.34 0.58
C PHE A 42 8.78 15.38 1.77
N ASP A 43 9.87 14.69 2.06
CA ASP A 43 10.01 13.74 3.17
C ASP A 43 8.94 12.65 3.13
N TYR A 44 8.73 12.07 1.95
CA TYR A 44 7.89 10.88 1.78
C TYR A 44 8.39 10.03 0.60
N PRO A 45 8.06 8.73 0.56
CA PRO A 45 8.52 7.84 -0.50
C PRO A 45 7.50 7.64 -1.61
N GLU A 46 8.00 7.10 -2.72
CA GLU A 46 7.18 6.62 -3.84
C GLU A 46 7.41 5.12 -4.03
N LEU A 47 6.34 4.37 -4.25
CA LEU A 47 6.37 2.95 -4.59
C LEU A 47 6.06 2.77 -6.07
N ILE A 48 6.92 2.02 -6.76
CA ILE A 48 6.69 1.55 -8.13
C ILE A 48 6.53 0.04 -8.08
N VAL A 49 5.49 -0.48 -8.72
CA VAL A 49 5.27 -1.92 -8.86
C VAL A 49 5.10 -2.26 -10.34
N PRO A 50 5.43 -3.50 -10.76
CA PRO A 50 5.11 -3.93 -12.10
C PRO A 50 3.59 -3.83 -12.35
N GLU A 51 3.18 -3.27 -13.48
CA GLU A 51 1.74 -3.10 -13.79
C GLU A 51 1.01 -4.46 -13.79
N GLU A 52 1.64 -5.51 -14.26
CA GLU A 52 1.07 -6.86 -14.26
C GLU A 52 0.88 -7.44 -12.86
N SER A 53 1.50 -6.86 -11.82
CA SER A 53 1.32 -7.29 -10.44
C SER A 53 0.09 -6.69 -9.78
N VAL A 54 -0.50 -5.66 -10.37
CA VAL A 54 -1.68 -4.98 -9.82
C VAL A 54 -2.91 -5.85 -10.04
N ARG A 55 -3.56 -6.25 -8.95
CA ARG A 55 -4.73 -7.13 -8.98
C ARG A 55 -6.03 -6.36 -9.16
N ALA A 56 -6.09 -5.12 -8.70
CA ALA A 56 -7.22 -4.23 -8.83
C ALA A 56 -6.81 -2.80 -8.53
N PHE A 57 -7.63 -1.84 -8.98
CA PHE A 57 -7.47 -0.42 -8.69
C PHE A 57 -8.55 0.02 -7.73
N GLY A 58 -8.21 0.95 -6.84
CA GLY A 58 -9.14 1.49 -5.86
C GLY A 58 -10.27 2.29 -6.51
N THR A 59 -11.44 2.26 -5.86
CA THR A 59 -12.65 2.97 -6.29
C THR A 59 -13.18 3.82 -5.12
N ASP A 60 -14.30 4.48 -5.32
CA ASP A 60 -15.00 5.19 -4.24
C ASP A 60 -16.01 4.30 -3.49
N ASP A 61 -16.13 3.04 -3.89
CA ASP A 61 -16.90 2.04 -3.14
C ASP A 61 -15.96 1.36 -2.13
N TYR A 62 -15.74 2.00 -1.00
CA TYR A 62 -14.74 1.57 -0.02
C TYR A 62 -15.04 0.22 0.60
N ALA A 63 -16.30 -0.04 0.91
CA ALA A 63 -16.72 -1.35 1.40
C ALA A 63 -16.56 -2.43 0.32
N GLY A 64 -16.89 -2.10 -0.90
CA GLY A 64 -16.73 -2.98 -2.05
C GLY A 64 -15.26 -3.32 -2.32
N ASP A 65 -14.36 -2.34 -2.17
CA ASP A 65 -12.93 -2.56 -2.32
C ASP A 65 -12.40 -3.53 -1.26
N ALA A 66 -12.84 -3.41 0.00
CA ALA A 66 -12.46 -4.34 1.05
C ALA A 66 -12.99 -5.76 0.78
N GLU A 67 -14.23 -5.88 0.29
CA GLU A 67 -14.82 -7.17 -0.11
C GLU A 67 -14.08 -7.78 -1.30
N LEU A 68 -13.69 -6.98 -2.27
CA LEU A 68 -12.92 -7.44 -3.42
C LEU A 68 -11.58 -8.03 -2.99
N GLN A 69 -10.92 -7.38 -2.05
CA GLN A 69 -9.68 -7.88 -1.45
C GLN A 69 -9.86 -9.29 -0.89
N ASP A 70 -10.91 -9.52 -0.11
CA ASP A 70 -11.19 -10.82 0.49
C ASP A 70 -11.56 -11.86 -0.56
N ARG A 71 -12.34 -11.47 -1.57
CA ARG A 71 -12.75 -12.38 -2.64
C ARG A 71 -11.56 -12.81 -3.51
N LEU A 72 -10.71 -11.88 -3.91
CA LEU A 72 -9.52 -12.18 -4.72
C LEU A 72 -8.46 -12.94 -3.94
N ALA A 73 -8.41 -12.80 -2.62
CA ALA A 73 -7.48 -13.53 -1.76
C ALA A 73 -7.72 -15.05 -1.82
N CYS A 74 -8.92 -15.49 -2.19
CA CYS A 74 -9.26 -16.91 -2.36
C CYS A 74 -8.74 -17.49 -3.67
N GLU A 75 -8.28 -16.65 -4.61
CA GLU A 75 -7.74 -17.07 -5.89
C GLU A 75 -6.25 -17.31 -5.80
N ARG A 76 -5.73 -18.24 -6.60
CA ARG A 76 -4.29 -18.46 -6.68
C ARG A 76 -3.60 -17.26 -7.29
N SER A 77 -2.67 -16.68 -6.53
CA SER A 77 -1.78 -15.64 -7.04
C SER A 77 -0.50 -16.26 -7.56
N LEU A 78 -0.11 -15.91 -8.78
CA LEU A 78 1.22 -16.24 -9.28
C LEU A 78 2.26 -15.41 -8.52
N PRO A 79 3.42 -15.99 -8.18
CA PRO A 79 4.50 -15.22 -7.58
C PRO A 79 4.93 -14.08 -8.51
N VAL A 80 5.21 -12.92 -7.93
CA VAL A 80 5.81 -11.79 -8.62
C VAL A 80 7.30 -11.77 -8.28
N GLU A 81 8.14 -11.62 -9.29
CA GLU A 81 9.58 -11.52 -9.10
C GLU A 81 10.00 -10.06 -9.03
N GLY A 82 11.19 -9.82 -8.49
CA GLY A 82 11.77 -8.49 -8.39
C GLY A 82 12.25 -8.16 -6.99
N PRO A 83 12.82 -6.95 -6.82
CA PRO A 83 13.29 -6.52 -5.50
C PRO A 83 12.13 -6.36 -4.52
N LEU A 84 12.46 -6.40 -3.24
CA LEU A 84 11.48 -6.27 -2.16
C LEU A 84 11.44 -4.85 -1.63
N VAL A 85 10.25 -4.36 -1.36
CA VAL A 85 10.01 -3.14 -0.60
C VAL A 85 9.39 -3.56 0.74
N PHE A 86 10.03 -3.18 1.83
CA PHE A 86 9.65 -3.56 3.19
C PHE A 86 8.74 -2.53 3.81
N GLY A 87 7.75 -2.99 4.55
CA GLY A 87 6.81 -2.12 5.23
C GLY A 87 6.01 -2.87 6.27
N GLU A 88 4.83 -2.36 6.56
CA GLU A 88 3.94 -2.90 7.57
C GLU A 88 2.54 -3.16 6.99
N ILE A 89 1.89 -4.19 7.50
CA ILE A 89 0.53 -4.57 7.12
C ILE A 89 -0.40 -4.21 8.26
N PHE A 90 -1.40 -3.37 7.96
CA PHE A 90 -2.42 -2.95 8.92
C PHE A 90 -3.76 -3.56 8.58
N TYR A 91 -4.49 -3.99 9.62
CA TYR A 91 -5.82 -4.58 9.49
C TYR A 91 -6.83 -3.66 10.17
N PHE A 92 -7.87 -3.26 9.43
CA PHE A 92 -8.93 -2.36 9.92
C PHE A 92 -10.30 -2.96 9.66
N ASP A 93 -11.27 -2.63 10.49
CA ASP A 93 -12.67 -3.06 10.31
C ASP A 93 -13.59 -1.91 9.86
N ASP A 94 -13.01 -0.75 9.51
CA ASP A 94 -13.74 0.46 9.18
C ASP A 94 -13.32 1.07 7.82
N PRO A 95 -13.44 0.32 6.69
CA PRO A 95 -12.95 0.80 5.39
C PRO A 95 -13.59 2.10 4.92
N GLY A 96 -14.86 2.32 5.24
CA GLY A 96 -15.56 3.54 4.86
C GLY A 96 -15.10 4.79 5.59
N PHE A 97 -14.40 4.62 6.70
CA PHE A 97 -13.75 5.71 7.44
C PHE A 97 -12.27 5.86 7.05
N ARG A 98 -11.55 4.75 7.00
CA ARG A 98 -10.09 4.75 6.77
C ARG A 98 -9.71 5.14 5.36
N LEU A 99 -10.34 4.50 4.35
CA LEU A 99 -9.92 4.70 2.96
C LEU A 99 -10.10 6.13 2.48
N PRO A 100 -11.26 6.80 2.69
CA PRO A 100 -11.37 8.18 2.22
C PRO A 100 -10.36 9.13 2.89
N ALA A 101 -10.06 8.93 4.15
CA ALA A 101 -9.10 9.78 4.86
C ALA A 101 -7.67 9.58 4.34
N ILE A 102 -7.25 8.34 4.13
CA ILE A 102 -5.92 8.02 3.63
C ILE A 102 -5.80 8.36 2.14
N ASP A 103 -6.84 8.12 1.34
CA ASP A 103 -6.87 8.53 -0.06
C ASP A 103 -6.61 10.04 -0.19
N ARG A 104 -7.24 10.86 0.66
CA ARG A 104 -7.01 12.31 0.67
C ARG A 104 -5.57 12.67 1.05
N LEU A 105 -5.02 11.99 2.06
CA LEU A 105 -3.64 12.21 2.46
C LEU A 105 -2.67 11.93 1.31
N GLU A 106 -2.90 10.84 0.58
CA GLU A 106 -2.04 10.39 -0.52
C GLU A 106 -2.32 11.13 -1.84
N GLY A 107 -3.35 11.96 -1.87
CA GLY A 107 -3.73 12.68 -3.09
C GLY A 107 -4.33 11.78 -4.15
N PHE A 108 -4.98 10.69 -3.75
CA PHE A 108 -5.68 9.79 -4.66
C PHE A 108 -7.17 10.12 -4.70
N ASP A 109 -7.67 10.38 -5.92
CA ASP A 109 -9.08 10.51 -6.20
C ASP A 109 -9.44 9.47 -7.25
N PRO A 110 -10.30 8.49 -6.94
CA PRO A 110 -10.70 7.45 -7.90
C PRO A 110 -11.32 7.99 -9.19
N ALA A 111 -11.92 9.19 -9.13
CA ALA A 111 -12.52 9.84 -10.29
C ALA A 111 -11.50 10.61 -11.13
N ASP A 112 -10.26 10.77 -10.65
CA ASP A 112 -9.23 11.56 -11.33
C ASP A 112 -8.05 10.66 -11.74
N ALA A 113 -8.00 10.32 -13.03
CA ALA A 113 -6.94 9.48 -13.59
C ALA A 113 -5.54 10.12 -13.53
N SER A 114 -5.45 11.44 -13.25
CA SER A 114 -4.18 12.15 -13.11
C SER A 114 -3.63 12.16 -11.69
N SER A 115 -4.30 11.52 -10.73
CA SER A 115 -3.80 11.39 -9.37
C SER A 115 -2.37 10.84 -9.36
N GLN A 116 -1.49 11.47 -8.57
CA GLN A 116 -0.08 11.07 -8.48
C GLN A 116 0.06 9.66 -7.93
N TYR A 117 -0.58 9.38 -6.80
CA TYR A 117 -0.64 8.04 -6.24
C TYR A 117 -1.95 7.39 -6.66
N ARG A 118 -1.88 6.08 -6.93
CA ARG A 118 -3.05 5.24 -7.16
C ARG A 118 -3.15 4.24 -6.02
N ARG A 119 -4.33 3.94 -5.56
CA ARG A 119 -4.54 2.87 -4.60
C ARG A 119 -4.70 1.56 -5.38
N VAL A 120 -3.79 0.64 -5.17
CA VAL A 120 -3.68 -0.62 -5.92
C VAL A 120 -3.70 -1.82 -4.97
N LEU A 121 -4.29 -2.91 -5.43
CA LEU A 121 -4.33 -4.16 -4.66
C LEU A 121 -3.15 -5.04 -5.08
N LEU A 122 -2.32 -5.42 -4.12
CA LEU A 122 -1.06 -6.12 -4.36
C LEU A 122 -0.96 -7.40 -3.54
N ARG A 123 -0.19 -8.35 -4.07
CA ARG A 123 0.27 -9.51 -3.32
C ARG A 123 1.34 -9.08 -2.34
N VAL A 124 1.16 -9.39 -1.06
CA VAL A 124 2.09 -9.04 0.01
C VAL A 124 2.62 -10.32 0.65
N GLU A 125 3.93 -10.36 0.83
CA GLU A 125 4.60 -11.45 1.54
C GLU A 125 4.71 -11.06 3.01
N ALA A 126 4.02 -11.80 3.86
CA ALA A 126 4.01 -11.59 5.31
C ALA A 126 4.99 -12.53 6.00
N GLU A 127 5.06 -12.47 7.32
CA GLU A 127 5.92 -13.34 8.10
C GLU A 127 5.56 -14.81 7.92
N GLN A 128 6.54 -15.69 8.09
CA GLN A 128 6.40 -17.16 8.04
C GLN A 128 5.91 -17.67 6.66
N GLY A 129 6.29 -16.96 5.60
CA GLY A 129 5.95 -17.37 4.23
C GLY A 129 4.48 -17.20 3.86
N ARG A 130 3.68 -16.52 4.69
CA ARG A 130 2.28 -16.25 4.38
C ARG A 130 2.19 -15.21 3.28
N VAL A 131 1.18 -15.37 2.43
CA VAL A 131 0.90 -14.45 1.33
C VAL A 131 -0.54 -13.97 1.46
N LEU A 132 -0.75 -12.67 1.28
CA LEU A 132 -2.08 -12.07 1.33
C LEU A 132 -2.17 -10.94 0.31
N LEU A 133 -3.36 -10.38 0.15
CA LEU A 133 -3.58 -9.18 -0.67
C LEU A 133 -3.82 -8.00 0.25
N ALA A 134 -3.27 -6.86 -0.13
CA ALA A 134 -3.45 -5.61 0.60
C ALA A 134 -3.48 -4.42 -0.36
N TRP A 135 -4.19 -3.38 0.05
CA TRP A 135 -4.21 -2.11 -0.67
C TRP A 135 -2.98 -1.30 -0.31
N ALA A 136 -2.38 -0.68 -1.33
CA ALA A 136 -1.21 0.18 -1.17
C ALA A 136 -1.30 1.36 -2.15
N TYR A 137 -0.51 2.39 -1.89
CA TYR A 137 -0.46 3.57 -2.77
C TYR A 137 0.83 3.53 -3.57
N ALA A 138 0.70 3.58 -4.89
CA ALA A 138 1.82 3.48 -5.83
C ALA A 138 1.73 4.58 -6.87
N VAL A 139 2.88 4.98 -7.41
CA VAL A 139 2.94 5.96 -8.50
C VAL A 139 3.25 5.25 -9.82
N ARG A 140 2.94 5.90 -10.94
CA ARG A 140 3.22 5.33 -12.27
C ARG A 140 4.69 5.46 -12.64
N GLU A 141 5.29 6.60 -12.32
CA GLU A 141 6.68 6.92 -12.66
C GLU A 141 7.36 7.55 -11.45
N PRO A 142 8.60 7.14 -11.14
CA PRO A 142 9.32 7.72 -10.02
C PRO A 142 9.85 9.11 -10.38
N SER A 143 9.86 10.00 -9.39
CA SER A 143 10.51 11.31 -9.49
C SER A 143 11.61 11.49 -8.44
N GLY A 144 11.74 10.54 -7.52
CA GLY A 144 12.70 10.57 -6.43
C GLY A 144 13.97 9.78 -6.68
N THR A 145 14.71 9.52 -5.62
CA THR A 145 15.96 8.78 -5.61
C THR A 145 15.71 7.33 -5.20
N PHE A 146 16.21 6.39 -5.99
CA PHE A 146 16.05 4.97 -5.73
C PHE A 146 16.70 4.56 -4.40
N LEU A 147 15.98 3.76 -3.61
CA LEU A 147 16.45 3.20 -2.36
C LEU A 147 16.72 1.70 -2.53
N PRO A 148 18.00 1.30 -2.76
CA PRO A 148 18.31 -0.09 -3.12
C PRO A 148 18.01 -1.11 -2.01
N ASP A 149 17.96 -0.68 -0.75
CA ASP A 149 17.67 -1.59 0.37
C ASP A 149 16.17 -1.87 0.54
N GLY A 150 15.30 -1.18 -0.21
CA GLY A 150 13.87 -1.41 -0.16
C GLY A 150 13.18 -0.87 1.09
N THR A 151 13.84 0.04 1.83
CA THR A 151 13.28 0.61 3.08
C THR A 151 13.26 2.12 3.03
N TRP A 152 12.21 2.71 3.58
CA TRP A 152 12.11 4.15 3.79
C TRP A 152 11.69 4.42 5.24
N PRO A 153 12.28 5.40 5.96
CA PRO A 153 13.48 6.14 5.51
C PRO A 153 14.71 5.23 5.46
N SER A 154 15.66 5.64 4.69
CA SER A 154 16.90 4.86 4.51
C SER A 154 17.92 5.16 5.61
#